data_2244afc45860b90eed0a1838876dca92
#
_entry.id   2244afc45860b90eed0a1838876dca92
#
_cell.length_a   1.000
_cell.length_b   1.000
_cell.length_c   1.000
_cell.angle_alpha   90.00
_cell.angle_beta   90.00
_cell.angle_gamma   90.00
#
_symmetry.space_group_name_H-M   'P 1'
#
loop_
_entity.id
_entity.type
_entity.pdbx_description
1 polymer ?
#
loop_
_entity_poly.entity_id
_entity_poly.type
_entity_poly.pdbx_seq_one_letter_code
_entity_poly.pdbx_strand_id
1 'polypeptide(L)'
;LVGSEMCIRDRFDIEMMNELGYCSGIENYSRYLSGRNEGEPPPTLFDYMPSDAILIIDESHVTVPQIGGMYRGDRSRKETLVEYGFRLPSALDNRPLRFEEFERLAPQTIYVSATPGPYELEKSGSEIVDQVVRPTGLLDPQIEIRPVSIQVDDLLSEARQRADKNERVLVTTLTKKMAEDLTDYLDEHGIRVRYLHSDIDTVERVEIIRDLRLGEFDVLVGINLLREGLDMPEVSLVAILDADKEGFLRSERSLIQTIGRAARNLNGKAILYGDRITNSMQKAITETERRREKQMKYNEEHGIVPQALNKKVGELLDIGQTDKPKRGKKSAKVSENYSASYTP
;
A
#
# COMPACT_ATOMS: atom_id res chain seq x y z
N LEU A 1 34.49 10.10 25.86
CA LEU A 1 33.14 10.70 25.99
C LEU A 1 32.04 9.74 25.55
N VAL A 2 32.19 9.10 24.37
CA VAL A 2 31.17 8.18 23.82
C VAL A 2 30.89 6.98 24.74
N GLY A 3 31.93 6.41 25.37
CA GLY A 3 31.75 5.30 26.30
C GLY A 3 31.05 5.68 27.61
N SER A 4 31.14 6.94 28.04
CA SER A 4 30.49 7.41 29.27
C SER A 4 28.98 7.64 29.05
N GLU A 5 28.58 8.15 27.88
CA GLU A 5 27.16 8.34 27.52
C GLU A 5 26.44 6.99 27.39
N MET A 6 27.07 6.00 26.80
CA MET A 6 26.54 4.63 26.72
C MET A 6 26.32 4.02 28.12
N CYS A 7 27.30 4.15 29.03
CA CYS A 7 27.16 3.67 30.41
C CYS A 7 26.03 4.37 31.19
N ILE A 8 25.81 5.68 30.97
CA ILE A 8 24.73 6.43 31.63
C ILE A 8 23.38 5.91 31.15
N ARG A 9 23.25 5.72 29.85
CA ARG A 9 22.01 5.20 29.25
C ARG A 9 21.70 3.79 29.74
N ASP A 10 22.68 2.90 29.74
CA ASP A 10 22.47 1.51 30.17
C ASP A 10 22.06 1.40 31.64
N ARG A 11 22.64 2.24 32.51
CA ARG A 11 22.20 2.35 33.91
C ARG A 11 20.76 2.80 34.03
N PHE A 12 20.39 3.81 33.29
CA PHE A 12 19.01 4.30 33.25
C PHE A 12 18.04 3.24 32.73
N ASP A 13 18.39 2.57 31.63
CA ASP A 13 17.57 1.49 31.07
C ASP A 13 17.41 0.32 32.06
N ILE A 14 18.47 -0.06 32.79
CA ILE A 14 18.43 -1.09 33.82
C ILE A 14 17.55 -0.67 35.00
N GLU A 15 17.65 0.58 35.45
CA GLU A 15 16.80 1.13 36.50
C GLU A 15 15.32 1.09 36.07
N MET A 16 15.02 1.54 34.86
CA MET A 16 13.65 1.51 34.31
C MET A 16 13.10 0.07 34.19
N MET A 17 13.93 -0.88 33.75
CA MET A 17 13.53 -2.28 33.68
C MET A 17 13.27 -2.88 35.06
N ASN A 18 14.06 -2.52 36.07
CA ASN A 18 13.87 -3.00 37.45
C ASN A 18 12.63 -2.40 38.12
N GLU A 19 12.36 -1.12 37.90
CA GLU A 19 11.26 -0.41 38.55
C GLU A 19 9.92 -0.57 37.83
N LEU A 20 9.94 -0.57 36.50
CA LEU A 20 8.73 -0.54 35.66
C LEU A 20 8.54 -1.82 34.82
N GLY A 21 9.54 -2.70 34.77
CA GLY A 21 9.54 -3.87 33.88
C GLY A 21 9.72 -3.53 32.39
N TYR A 22 10.06 -2.29 32.06
CA TYR A 22 10.17 -1.80 30.68
C TYR A 22 11.14 -0.62 30.59
N CYS A 23 11.82 -0.48 29.44
CA CYS A 23 12.54 0.74 29.07
C CYS A 23 12.33 1.08 27.59
N SER A 24 12.55 2.34 27.23
CA SER A 24 12.48 2.77 25.81
C SER A 24 13.64 2.13 25.04
N GLY A 25 13.32 1.39 23.97
CA GLY A 25 14.31 0.66 23.19
C GLY A 25 14.67 -0.71 23.78
N ILE A 26 13.79 -1.30 24.60
CA ILE A 26 13.97 -2.64 25.18
C ILE A 26 14.31 -3.71 24.13
N GLU A 27 13.90 -3.52 22.89
CA GLU A 27 14.22 -4.40 21.77
C GLU A 27 15.71 -4.49 21.48
N ASN A 28 16.53 -3.52 21.91
CA ASN A 28 18.00 -3.58 21.78
C ASN A 28 18.63 -4.63 22.69
N TYR A 29 17.88 -5.08 23.70
CA TYR A 29 18.25 -6.13 24.64
C TYR A 29 17.62 -7.49 24.28
N SER A 30 16.96 -7.61 23.11
CA SER A 30 16.19 -8.80 22.68
C SER A 30 16.99 -10.10 22.78
N ARG A 31 18.29 -10.09 22.46
CA ARG A 31 19.18 -11.24 22.57
C ARG A 31 19.19 -11.82 23.99
N TYR A 32 19.35 -10.95 24.99
CA TYR A 32 19.41 -11.37 26.40
C TYR A 32 18.04 -11.82 26.93
N LEU A 33 16.97 -11.12 26.51
CA LEU A 33 15.61 -11.43 26.92
C LEU A 33 15.09 -12.75 26.31
N SER A 34 15.49 -13.05 25.07
CA SER A 34 15.07 -14.24 24.34
C SER A 34 15.99 -15.45 24.50
N GLY A 35 17.18 -15.28 25.12
CA GLY A 35 18.20 -16.31 25.24
C GLY A 35 18.84 -16.73 23.92
N ARG A 36 18.77 -15.90 22.89
CA ARG A 36 19.39 -16.14 21.58
C ARG A 36 20.90 -15.88 21.63
N ASN A 37 21.66 -16.52 20.74
CA ASN A 37 23.09 -16.31 20.60
C ASN A 37 23.38 -14.99 19.83
N GLU A 38 24.64 -14.56 19.92
CA GLU A 38 25.12 -13.42 19.16
C GLU A 38 24.97 -13.66 17.63
N GLY A 39 24.44 -12.67 16.92
CA GLY A 39 24.20 -12.74 15.48
C GLY A 39 22.90 -13.46 15.07
N GLU A 40 22.20 -14.12 15.99
CA GLU A 40 20.88 -14.69 15.71
C GLU A 40 19.80 -13.59 15.70
N PRO A 41 18.76 -13.72 14.84
CA PRO A 41 17.65 -12.79 14.87
C PRO A 41 16.80 -12.98 16.14
N PRO A 42 16.04 -11.95 16.57
CA PRO A 42 15.04 -12.12 17.62
C PRO A 42 13.94 -13.09 17.16
N PRO A 43 13.12 -13.61 18.08
CA PRO A 43 11.93 -14.36 17.69
C PRO A 43 11.06 -13.55 16.73
N THR A 44 10.61 -14.18 15.68
CA THR A 44 9.77 -13.60 14.64
C THR A 44 8.43 -14.31 14.60
N LEU A 45 7.49 -13.81 13.77
CA LEU A 45 6.20 -14.47 13.59
C LEU A 45 6.35 -15.94 13.18
N PHE A 46 7.39 -16.29 12.41
CA PHE A 46 7.65 -17.66 11.99
C PHE A 46 7.95 -18.63 13.15
N ASP A 47 8.53 -18.14 14.24
CA ASP A 47 8.78 -18.96 15.44
C ASP A 47 7.48 -19.40 16.15
N TYR A 48 6.37 -18.72 15.89
CA TYR A 48 5.05 -19.00 16.47
C TYR A 48 4.09 -19.70 15.52
N MET A 49 4.46 -19.89 14.25
CA MET A 49 3.62 -20.55 13.28
C MET A 49 3.63 -22.07 13.46
N PRO A 50 2.48 -22.77 13.30
CA PRO A 50 2.45 -24.22 13.21
C PRO A 50 3.31 -24.75 12.06
N SER A 51 3.83 -25.96 12.21
CA SER A 51 4.70 -26.58 11.19
C SER A 51 3.97 -26.88 9.85
N ASP A 52 2.65 -26.98 9.90
CA ASP A 52 1.75 -27.23 8.76
C ASP A 52 1.04 -25.95 8.26
N ALA A 53 1.49 -24.76 8.70
CA ALA A 53 0.95 -23.51 8.27
C ALA A 53 1.13 -23.28 6.77
N ILE A 54 0.20 -22.53 6.16
CA ILE A 54 0.32 -22.01 4.80
C ILE A 54 0.55 -20.50 4.90
N LEU A 55 1.62 -20.01 4.29
CA LEU A 55 1.93 -18.60 4.19
C LEU A 55 1.34 -18.03 2.88
N ILE A 56 0.50 -17.03 2.98
CA ILE A 56 -0.02 -16.31 1.81
C ILE A 56 0.62 -14.92 1.80
N ILE A 57 1.38 -14.63 0.76
CA ILE A 57 2.03 -13.33 0.57
C ILE A 57 1.25 -12.53 -0.47
N ASP A 58 0.47 -11.57 0.05
CA ASP A 58 -0.27 -10.64 -0.82
C ASP A 58 0.66 -9.54 -1.36
N GLU A 59 0.35 -9.04 -2.56
CA GLU A 59 1.18 -8.09 -3.31
C GLU A 59 2.67 -8.52 -3.31
N SER A 60 2.91 -9.79 -3.58
CA SER A 60 4.21 -10.43 -3.43
C SER A 60 5.33 -9.73 -4.21
N HIS A 61 5.00 -9.13 -5.37
CA HIS A 61 5.93 -8.34 -6.20
C HIS A 61 6.53 -7.12 -5.48
N VAL A 62 5.89 -6.65 -4.39
CA VAL A 62 6.39 -5.58 -3.50
C VAL A 62 6.92 -6.19 -2.20
N THR A 63 6.17 -7.10 -1.60
CA THR A 63 6.47 -7.68 -0.28
C THR A 63 7.77 -8.45 -0.27
N VAL A 64 8.03 -9.29 -1.27
CA VAL A 64 9.27 -10.09 -1.35
C VAL A 64 10.51 -9.22 -1.48
N PRO A 65 10.59 -8.23 -2.38
CA PRO A 65 11.72 -7.29 -2.40
C PRO A 65 11.89 -6.49 -1.11
N GLN A 66 10.80 -6.11 -0.42
CA GLN A 66 10.88 -5.44 0.88
C GLN A 66 11.53 -6.33 1.93
N ILE A 67 11.13 -7.59 2.04
CA ILE A 67 11.75 -8.56 2.96
C ILE A 67 13.26 -8.65 2.65
N GLY A 68 13.65 -8.74 1.39
CA GLY A 68 15.05 -8.77 0.97
C GLY A 68 15.86 -7.51 1.34
N GLY A 69 15.20 -6.34 1.35
CA GLY A 69 15.82 -5.04 1.66
C GLY A 69 15.90 -4.71 3.14
N MET A 70 15.03 -5.28 3.99
CA MET A 70 14.86 -4.89 5.40
C MET A 70 16.15 -5.04 6.21
N TYR A 71 16.83 -6.19 6.09
CA TYR A 71 18.06 -6.45 6.82
C TYR A 71 19.17 -5.44 6.52
N ARG A 72 19.40 -5.14 5.24
CA ARG A 72 20.46 -4.22 4.81
C ARG A 72 20.21 -2.80 5.31
N GLY A 73 18.98 -2.32 5.22
CA GLY A 73 18.59 -0.99 5.68
C GLY A 73 18.71 -0.84 7.21
N ASP A 74 18.27 -1.84 7.97
CA ASP A 74 18.41 -1.86 9.43
C ASP A 74 19.88 -1.92 9.85
N ARG A 75 20.65 -2.79 9.24
CA ARG A 75 22.07 -3.01 9.54
C ARG A 75 22.88 -1.73 9.32
N SER A 76 22.75 -1.10 8.15
CA SER A 76 23.49 0.12 7.82
C SER A 76 23.26 1.25 8.83
N ARG A 77 22.02 1.44 9.24
CA ARG A 77 21.67 2.46 10.25
C ARG A 77 22.25 2.12 11.63
N LYS A 78 22.16 0.87 12.06
CA LYS A 78 22.60 0.45 13.40
C LYS A 78 24.11 0.39 13.55
N GLU A 79 24.83 -0.03 12.52
CA GLU A 79 26.31 -0.04 12.52
C GLU A 79 26.88 1.32 12.90
N THR A 80 26.41 2.39 12.27
CA THR A 80 26.82 3.75 12.60
C THR A 80 26.51 4.10 14.06
N LEU A 81 25.31 3.75 14.56
CA LEU A 81 24.93 4.06 15.94
C LEU A 81 25.75 3.28 16.98
N VAL A 82 26.13 2.04 16.67
CA VAL A 82 26.98 1.21 17.55
C VAL A 82 28.44 1.69 17.48
N GLU A 83 28.97 1.98 16.31
CA GLU A 83 30.34 2.48 16.10
C GLU A 83 30.60 3.75 16.90
N TYR A 84 29.64 4.68 16.90
CA TYR A 84 29.74 5.95 17.65
C TYR A 84 29.24 5.82 19.10
N GLY A 85 28.88 4.63 19.58
CA GLY A 85 28.49 4.39 20.98
C GLY A 85 27.11 4.90 21.38
N PHE A 86 26.25 5.23 20.42
CA PHE A 86 24.87 5.59 20.68
C PHE A 86 23.97 4.38 20.98
N ARG A 87 24.42 3.19 20.65
CA ARG A 87 23.73 1.92 20.95
C ARG A 87 24.73 0.84 21.33
N LEU A 88 24.26 -0.13 22.14
CA LEU A 88 25.02 -1.32 22.47
C LEU A 88 25.26 -2.21 21.23
N PRO A 89 26.36 -2.98 21.18
CA PRO A 89 26.59 -4.00 20.15
C PRO A 89 25.42 -4.97 19.96
N SER A 90 24.74 -5.35 21.04
CA SER A 90 23.57 -6.24 21.03
C SER A 90 22.37 -5.66 20.26
N ALA A 91 22.31 -4.36 20.02
CA ALA A 91 21.31 -3.75 19.14
C ALA A 91 21.39 -4.28 17.70
N LEU A 92 22.56 -4.77 17.28
CA LEU A 92 22.74 -5.38 15.96
C LEU A 92 22.05 -6.74 15.83
N ASP A 93 21.74 -7.40 16.96
CA ASP A 93 21.07 -8.70 16.98
C ASP A 93 19.55 -8.56 16.96
N ASN A 94 19.01 -7.41 17.37
CA ASN A 94 17.60 -7.06 17.11
C ASN A 94 17.43 -6.62 15.64
N ARG A 95 17.34 -7.56 14.77
CA ARG A 95 17.37 -7.35 13.32
C ARG A 95 16.27 -8.11 12.60
N PRO A 96 15.83 -7.62 11.43
CA PRO A 96 15.03 -8.43 10.53
C PRO A 96 15.75 -9.70 10.11
N LEU A 97 14.99 -10.69 9.68
CA LEU A 97 15.56 -11.87 9.03
C LEU A 97 16.36 -11.46 7.79
N ARG A 98 17.46 -12.17 7.55
CA ARG A 98 18.09 -12.18 6.23
C ARG A 98 17.17 -12.91 5.26
N PHE A 99 17.30 -12.61 3.96
CA PHE A 99 16.42 -13.23 2.98
C PHE A 99 16.53 -14.76 2.96
N GLU A 100 17.73 -15.29 3.10
CA GLU A 100 17.99 -16.73 3.17
C GLU A 100 17.41 -17.39 4.44
N GLU A 101 17.34 -16.62 5.54
CA GLU A 101 16.69 -17.07 6.77
C GLU A 101 15.17 -17.12 6.58
N PHE A 102 14.61 -16.10 5.93
CA PHE A 102 13.21 -16.11 5.55
C PHE A 102 12.85 -17.29 4.65
N GLU A 103 13.62 -17.54 3.59
CA GLU A 103 13.37 -18.66 2.68
C GLU A 103 13.41 -20.03 3.40
N ARG A 104 14.29 -20.17 4.40
CA ARG A 104 14.41 -21.42 5.18
C ARG A 104 13.27 -21.60 6.18
N LEU A 105 12.76 -20.51 6.76
CA LEU A 105 11.72 -20.53 7.80
C LEU A 105 10.31 -20.49 7.22
N ALA A 106 10.14 -19.94 6.03
CA ALA A 106 8.85 -19.84 5.36
C ALA A 106 8.26 -21.24 5.13
N PRO A 107 7.03 -21.50 5.58
CA PRO A 107 6.33 -22.74 5.27
C PRO A 107 5.90 -22.77 3.81
N GLN A 108 5.04 -23.73 3.44
CA GLN A 108 4.45 -23.76 2.09
C GLN A 108 3.82 -22.39 1.78
N THR A 109 4.26 -21.78 0.68
CA THR A 109 3.94 -20.37 0.39
C THR A 109 3.12 -20.23 -0.91
N ILE A 110 2.08 -19.39 -0.84
CA ILE A 110 1.29 -18.94 -1.98
C ILE A 110 1.59 -17.46 -2.21
N TYR A 111 2.08 -17.13 -3.40
CA TYR A 111 2.34 -15.75 -3.81
C TYR A 111 1.12 -15.20 -4.56
N VAL A 112 0.57 -14.09 -4.10
CA VAL A 112 -0.57 -13.42 -4.72
C VAL A 112 -0.12 -12.08 -5.28
N SER A 113 -0.36 -11.84 -6.56
CA SER A 113 -0.02 -10.59 -7.21
C SER A 113 -0.77 -10.41 -8.53
N ALA A 114 -1.20 -9.19 -8.83
CA ALA A 114 -1.69 -8.82 -10.16
C ALA A 114 -0.54 -8.72 -11.20
N THR A 115 0.70 -8.53 -10.73
CA THR A 115 1.90 -8.32 -11.53
C THR A 115 3.10 -9.03 -10.90
N PRO A 116 3.12 -10.38 -10.90
CA PRO A 116 4.15 -11.16 -10.20
C PRO A 116 5.57 -10.78 -10.64
N GLY A 117 6.51 -10.90 -9.71
CA GLY A 117 7.93 -10.60 -9.91
C GLY A 117 8.72 -11.79 -10.45
N PRO A 118 9.98 -11.58 -10.86
CA PRO A 118 10.85 -12.66 -11.30
C PRO A 118 11.04 -13.75 -10.25
N TYR A 119 11.13 -13.37 -8.97
CA TYR A 119 11.31 -14.31 -7.87
C TYR A 119 10.14 -15.29 -7.76
N GLU A 120 8.90 -14.77 -7.73
CA GLU A 120 7.71 -15.62 -7.62
C GLU A 120 7.56 -16.53 -8.83
N LEU A 121 7.81 -15.99 -10.03
CA LEU A 121 7.75 -16.80 -11.27
C LEU A 121 8.80 -17.90 -11.28
N GLU A 122 10.02 -17.63 -10.80
CA GLU A 122 11.08 -18.64 -10.69
C GLU A 122 10.73 -19.72 -9.65
N LYS A 123 10.25 -19.32 -8.47
CA LYS A 123 9.90 -20.24 -7.37
C LYS A 123 8.67 -21.09 -7.68
N SER A 124 7.69 -20.54 -8.40
CA SER A 124 6.47 -21.25 -8.78
C SER A 124 6.66 -22.18 -10.00
N GLY A 125 7.71 -21.97 -10.78
CA GLY A 125 7.94 -22.75 -11.99
C GLY A 125 6.76 -22.66 -12.97
N SER A 126 6.11 -23.79 -13.26
CA SER A 126 4.91 -23.84 -14.11
C SER A 126 3.58 -23.73 -13.35
N GLU A 127 3.61 -23.73 -12.03
CA GLU A 127 2.43 -23.73 -11.16
C GLU A 127 1.87 -22.31 -10.98
N ILE A 128 1.33 -21.73 -12.06
CA ILE A 128 0.76 -20.38 -12.05
C ILE A 128 -0.74 -20.47 -12.27
N VAL A 129 -1.51 -19.98 -11.28
CA VAL A 129 -2.97 -19.89 -11.38
C VAL A 129 -3.36 -18.48 -11.80
N ASP A 130 -3.98 -18.36 -12.96
CA ASP A 130 -4.41 -17.08 -13.54
C ASP A 130 -5.88 -16.79 -13.19
N GLN A 131 -6.10 -16.05 -12.11
CA GLN A 131 -7.44 -15.64 -11.63
C GLN A 131 -7.82 -14.27 -12.19
N VAL A 132 -8.23 -14.21 -13.45
CA VAL A 132 -8.61 -12.96 -14.14
C VAL A 132 -10.11 -12.71 -14.08
N VAL A 133 -10.92 -13.79 -14.07
CA VAL A 133 -12.37 -13.68 -14.19
C VAL A 133 -13.02 -13.10 -12.94
N ARG A 134 -13.86 -12.06 -13.13
CA ARG A 134 -14.64 -11.39 -12.09
C ARG A 134 -16.10 -11.87 -12.14
N PRO A 135 -16.71 -12.28 -11.02
CA PRO A 135 -18.12 -12.68 -10.96
C PRO A 135 -19.09 -11.56 -11.39
N THR A 136 -18.69 -10.29 -11.22
CA THR A 136 -19.49 -9.11 -11.63
C THR A 136 -19.55 -8.92 -13.14
N GLY A 137 -18.72 -9.64 -13.91
CA GLY A 137 -18.59 -9.45 -15.34
C GLY A 137 -17.86 -8.19 -15.80
N LEU A 138 -17.39 -7.35 -14.86
CA LEU A 138 -16.69 -6.10 -15.17
C LEU A 138 -15.40 -6.36 -15.95
N LEU A 139 -15.24 -5.61 -17.04
CA LEU A 139 -14.10 -5.70 -17.94
C LEU A 139 -12.93 -4.83 -17.45
N ASP A 140 -11.71 -5.21 -17.82
CA ASP A 140 -10.58 -4.28 -17.72
C ASP A 140 -10.80 -3.06 -18.63
N PRO A 141 -10.23 -1.87 -18.27
CA PRO A 141 -10.52 -0.63 -18.99
C PRO A 141 -10.06 -0.69 -20.45
N GLN A 142 -10.75 0.04 -21.31
CA GLN A 142 -10.24 0.35 -22.65
C GLN A 142 -9.06 1.29 -22.54
N ILE A 143 -8.02 1.03 -23.34
CA ILE A 143 -6.83 1.88 -23.37
C ILE A 143 -6.82 2.70 -24.64
N GLU A 144 -6.62 4.01 -24.50
CA GLU A 144 -6.34 4.93 -25.61
C GLU A 144 -4.97 5.57 -25.44
N ILE A 145 -4.29 5.75 -26.56
CA ILE A 145 -3.03 6.49 -26.61
C ILE A 145 -3.29 7.81 -27.30
N ARG A 146 -2.88 8.91 -26.68
CA ARG A 146 -3.07 10.26 -27.22
C ARG A 146 -1.75 11.04 -27.17
N PRO A 147 -1.56 12.04 -28.06
CA PRO A 147 -0.33 12.84 -28.12
C PRO A 147 -0.09 13.62 -26.81
N VAL A 148 1.18 13.76 -26.43
CA VAL A 148 1.60 14.57 -25.27
C VAL A 148 1.27 16.05 -25.47
N SER A 149 1.35 16.55 -26.70
CA SER A 149 1.15 17.97 -27.01
C SER A 149 -0.23 18.52 -26.64
N ILE A 150 -1.25 17.66 -26.49
CA ILE A 150 -2.61 18.05 -26.13
C ILE A 150 -3.04 17.56 -24.74
N GLN A 151 -2.14 16.94 -23.99
CA GLN A 151 -2.50 16.18 -22.78
C GLN A 151 -3.25 16.99 -21.72
N VAL A 152 -2.97 18.27 -21.55
CA VAL A 152 -3.59 19.11 -20.51
C VAL A 152 -5.01 19.53 -20.92
N ASP A 153 -5.17 20.03 -22.14
CA ASP A 153 -6.46 20.50 -22.64
C ASP A 153 -7.43 19.33 -22.87
N ASP A 154 -6.91 18.22 -23.38
CA ASP A 154 -7.69 17.01 -23.59
C ASP A 154 -8.14 16.40 -22.25
N LEU A 155 -7.24 16.35 -21.27
CA LEU A 155 -7.57 15.94 -19.90
C LEU A 155 -8.65 16.82 -19.27
N LEU A 156 -8.58 18.15 -19.44
CA LEU A 156 -9.60 19.07 -18.95
C LEU A 156 -10.97 18.76 -19.55
N SER A 157 -11.02 18.48 -20.86
CA SER A 157 -12.26 18.10 -21.56
C SER A 157 -12.82 16.77 -21.04
N GLU A 158 -11.98 15.75 -20.90
CA GLU A 158 -12.38 14.43 -20.36
C GLU A 158 -12.84 14.54 -18.90
N ALA A 159 -12.15 15.35 -18.08
CA ALA A 159 -12.52 15.57 -16.68
C ALA A 159 -13.91 16.20 -16.55
N ARG A 160 -14.24 17.21 -17.37
CA ARG A 160 -15.58 17.82 -17.42
C ARG A 160 -16.64 16.80 -17.77
N GLN A 161 -16.42 16.01 -18.82
CA GLN A 161 -17.38 14.99 -19.27
C GLN A 161 -17.63 13.93 -18.18
N ARG A 162 -16.63 13.61 -17.36
CA ARG A 162 -16.78 12.65 -16.26
C ARG A 162 -17.47 13.28 -15.04
N ALA A 163 -17.12 14.51 -14.71
CA ALA A 163 -17.78 15.27 -13.64
C ALA A 163 -19.29 15.44 -13.90
N ASP A 164 -19.68 15.76 -15.15
CA ASP A 164 -21.07 15.88 -15.57
C ASP A 164 -21.87 14.57 -15.41
N LYS A 165 -21.19 13.42 -15.49
CA LYS A 165 -21.76 12.08 -15.26
C LYS A 165 -21.65 11.61 -13.82
N ASN A 166 -21.16 12.46 -12.90
CA ASN A 166 -20.87 12.11 -11.53
C ASN A 166 -19.87 10.94 -11.38
N GLU A 167 -18.95 10.82 -12.34
CA GLU A 167 -17.84 9.86 -12.34
C GLU A 167 -16.55 10.54 -11.85
N ARG A 168 -15.55 9.75 -11.44
CA ARG A 168 -14.28 10.26 -10.89
C ARG A 168 -13.12 9.97 -11.82
N VAL A 169 -12.09 10.83 -11.74
CA VAL A 169 -10.90 10.76 -12.57
C VAL A 169 -9.65 10.67 -11.69
N LEU A 170 -8.76 9.76 -12.03
CA LEU A 170 -7.40 9.69 -11.46
C LEU A 170 -6.40 10.16 -12.51
N VAL A 171 -5.48 11.03 -12.10
CA VAL A 171 -4.42 11.54 -12.96
C VAL A 171 -3.06 11.28 -12.34
N THR A 172 -2.15 10.67 -13.10
CA THR A 172 -0.77 10.46 -12.64
C THR A 172 0.22 11.32 -13.42
N THR A 173 1.07 12.01 -12.66
CA THR A 173 2.17 12.83 -13.18
C THR A 173 3.53 12.24 -12.82
N LEU A 174 4.62 12.80 -13.32
CA LEU A 174 5.97 12.33 -13.03
C LEU A 174 6.63 13.08 -11.86
N THR A 175 6.23 14.31 -11.62
CA THR A 175 6.87 15.16 -10.60
C THR A 175 5.84 15.87 -9.73
N LYS A 176 6.26 16.25 -8.51
CA LYS A 176 5.46 17.02 -7.56
C LYS A 176 5.01 18.35 -8.18
N LYS A 177 5.95 19.08 -8.78
CA LYS A 177 5.67 20.36 -9.43
C LYS A 177 4.61 20.22 -10.53
N MET A 178 4.76 19.22 -11.40
CA MET A 178 3.77 18.99 -12.47
C MET A 178 2.38 18.68 -11.91
N ALA A 179 2.30 17.96 -10.78
CA ALA A 179 1.02 17.66 -10.14
C ALA A 179 0.39 18.93 -9.53
N GLU A 180 1.19 19.79 -8.90
CA GLU A 180 0.77 21.07 -8.35
C GLU A 180 0.28 22.01 -9.47
N ASP A 181 1.12 22.26 -10.47
CA ASP A 181 0.78 23.12 -11.61
C ASP A 181 -0.51 22.65 -12.34
N LEU A 182 -0.68 21.34 -12.49
CA LEU A 182 -1.87 20.75 -13.12
C LEU A 182 -3.11 20.91 -12.23
N THR A 183 -2.97 20.76 -10.92
CA THR A 183 -4.08 20.95 -9.98
C THR A 183 -4.56 22.38 -10.01
N ASP A 184 -3.66 23.35 -9.95
CA ASP A 184 -4.00 24.78 -10.04
C ASP A 184 -4.68 25.10 -11.38
N TYR A 185 -4.15 24.58 -12.49
CA TYR A 185 -4.77 24.76 -13.81
C TYR A 185 -6.19 24.22 -13.90
N LEU A 186 -6.43 23.01 -13.37
CA LEU A 186 -7.77 22.40 -13.40
C LEU A 186 -8.76 23.15 -12.51
N ASP A 187 -8.32 23.62 -11.35
CA ASP A 187 -9.13 24.41 -10.41
C ASP A 187 -9.51 25.77 -11.01
N GLU A 188 -8.58 26.50 -11.62
CA GLU A 188 -8.81 27.74 -12.36
C GLU A 188 -9.83 27.58 -13.48
N HIS A 189 -9.94 26.39 -14.06
CA HIS A 189 -10.90 26.05 -15.12
C HIS A 189 -12.21 25.43 -14.57
N GLY A 190 -12.43 25.50 -13.25
CA GLY A 190 -13.68 25.14 -12.61
C GLY A 190 -13.88 23.64 -12.38
N ILE A 191 -12.82 22.84 -12.41
CA ILE A 191 -12.85 21.44 -12.02
C ILE A 191 -12.56 21.31 -10.51
N ARG A 192 -13.39 20.58 -9.79
CA ARG A 192 -13.15 20.25 -8.40
C ARG A 192 -12.03 19.20 -8.34
N VAL A 193 -10.85 19.61 -7.95
CA VAL A 193 -9.63 18.78 -7.99
C VAL A 193 -8.90 18.82 -6.65
N ARG A 194 -8.25 17.70 -6.29
CA ARG A 194 -7.29 17.64 -5.19
C ARG A 194 -5.99 16.97 -5.63
N TYR A 195 -4.91 17.36 -4.98
CA TYR A 195 -3.58 16.77 -5.14
C TYR A 195 -3.25 15.85 -3.97
N LEU A 196 -2.74 14.65 -4.29
CA LEU A 196 -2.25 13.69 -3.31
C LEU A 196 -0.73 13.60 -3.39
N HIS A 197 -0.03 14.16 -2.40
CA HIS A 197 1.44 14.11 -2.31
C HIS A 197 1.95 13.08 -1.30
N SER A 198 3.27 12.83 -1.32
CA SER A 198 3.92 11.80 -0.49
C SER A 198 3.93 12.13 1.02
N ASP A 199 3.83 13.42 1.35
CA ASP A 199 4.01 13.92 2.72
C ASP A 199 2.68 13.96 3.51
N ILE A 200 1.56 13.64 2.85
CA ILE A 200 0.24 13.51 3.46
C ILE A 200 0.23 12.29 4.39
N ASP A 201 -0.23 12.49 5.61
CA ASP A 201 -0.33 11.40 6.57
C ASP A 201 -1.40 10.37 6.19
N THR A 202 -1.40 9.22 6.87
CA THR A 202 -2.29 8.12 6.53
C THR A 202 -3.77 8.47 6.77
N VAL A 203 -4.08 9.27 7.78
CA VAL A 203 -5.46 9.65 8.13
C VAL A 203 -6.01 10.60 7.07
N GLU A 204 -5.28 11.67 6.76
CA GLU A 204 -5.65 12.64 5.74
C GLU A 204 -5.81 11.97 4.36
N ARG A 205 -4.93 11.00 4.04
CA ARG A 205 -5.05 10.22 2.81
C ARG A 205 -6.38 9.46 2.72
N VAL A 206 -6.80 8.83 3.82
CA VAL A 206 -8.08 8.10 3.88
C VAL A 206 -9.25 9.07 3.68
N GLU A 207 -9.18 10.27 4.27
CA GLU A 207 -10.18 11.32 4.10
C GLU A 207 -10.26 11.80 2.64
N ILE A 208 -9.13 12.06 1.98
CA ILE A 208 -9.09 12.47 0.56
C ILE A 208 -9.75 11.41 -0.33
N ILE A 209 -9.46 10.14 -0.11
CA ILE A 209 -10.04 9.04 -0.89
C ILE A 209 -11.55 8.92 -0.63
N ARG A 210 -11.97 9.06 0.63
CA ARG A 210 -13.38 9.09 0.99
C ARG A 210 -14.11 10.25 0.31
N ASP A 211 -13.56 11.44 0.35
CA ASP A 211 -14.13 12.65 -0.25
C ASP A 211 -14.26 12.52 -1.77
N LEU A 212 -13.25 11.92 -2.45
CA LEU A 212 -13.34 11.58 -3.88
C LEU A 212 -14.52 10.66 -4.14
N ARG A 213 -14.69 9.61 -3.36
CA ARG A 213 -15.79 8.64 -3.50
C ARG A 213 -17.15 9.27 -3.23
N LEU A 214 -17.24 10.17 -2.25
CA LEU A 214 -18.46 10.91 -1.92
C LEU A 214 -18.80 11.97 -2.97
N GLY A 215 -17.84 12.37 -3.80
CA GLY A 215 -18.04 13.38 -4.84
C GLY A 215 -17.88 14.81 -4.36
N GLU A 216 -17.18 15.02 -3.27
CA GLU A 216 -16.77 16.36 -2.82
C GLU A 216 -15.85 17.03 -3.85
N PHE A 217 -15.12 16.22 -4.60
CA PHE A 217 -14.34 16.63 -5.76
C PHE A 217 -14.32 15.53 -6.83
N ASP A 218 -13.91 15.85 -8.06
CA ASP A 218 -14.06 14.97 -9.23
C ASP A 218 -12.74 14.38 -9.72
N VAL A 219 -11.63 15.08 -9.52
CA VAL A 219 -10.32 14.72 -10.04
C VAL A 219 -9.31 14.62 -8.91
N LEU A 220 -8.60 13.48 -8.85
CA LEU A 220 -7.46 13.29 -7.96
C LEU A 220 -6.18 13.23 -8.77
N VAL A 221 -5.28 14.18 -8.55
CA VAL A 221 -3.96 14.23 -9.17
C VAL A 221 -2.90 13.71 -8.20
N GLY A 222 -1.93 12.94 -8.68
CA GLY A 222 -0.82 12.50 -7.85
C GLY A 222 0.33 11.91 -8.65
N ILE A 223 1.47 11.73 -8.02
CA ILE A 223 2.65 11.14 -8.64
C ILE A 223 2.57 9.62 -8.66
N ASN A 224 2.24 9.05 -7.52
CA ASN A 224 2.10 7.62 -7.32
C ASN A 224 0.80 7.31 -6.58
N LEU A 225 -0.27 7.15 -7.34
CA LEU A 225 -1.59 6.79 -6.83
C LEU A 225 -1.74 5.27 -6.65
N LEU A 226 -0.64 4.53 -6.78
CA LEU A 226 -0.60 3.08 -6.91
C LEU A 226 -0.53 2.33 -5.59
N ARG A 227 -0.59 3.01 -4.44
CA ARG A 227 -0.56 2.26 -3.19
C ARG A 227 -1.72 1.28 -3.15
N GLU A 228 -1.39 0.07 -2.78
CA GLU A 228 -2.28 -1.07 -2.66
C GLU A 228 -3.48 -0.73 -1.75
N GLY A 229 -4.57 -1.47 -1.88
CA GLY A 229 -5.73 -1.31 -1.01
C GLY A 229 -6.71 -0.19 -1.37
N LEU A 230 -6.57 0.49 -2.52
CA LEU A 230 -7.53 1.50 -2.98
C LEU A 230 -8.62 0.85 -3.82
N ASP A 231 -9.86 0.93 -3.33
CA ASP A 231 -11.06 0.47 -4.00
C ASP A 231 -11.99 1.66 -4.30
N MET A 232 -12.01 2.09 -5.55
CA MET A 232 -12.76 3.27 -6.01
C MET A 232 -13.61 2.94 -7.24
N PRO A 233 -14.76 2.28 -7.07
CA PRO A 233 -15.63 1.91 -8.20
C PRO A 233 -16.20 3.10 -8.94
N GLU A 234 -16.17 4.29 -8.35
CA GLU A 234 -16.61 5.55 -8.95
C GLU A 234 -15.64 6.10 -10.02
N VAL A 235 -14.39 5.61 -10.03
CA VAL A 235 -13.37 6.01 -10.99
C VAL A 235 -13.62 5.35 -12.34
N SER A 236 -14.00 6.17 -13.32
CA SER A 236 -14.23 5.74 -14.71
C SER A 236 -13.07 6.07 -15.64
N LEU A 237 -12.23 7.04 -15.28
CA LEU A 237 -11.08 7.44 -16.08
C LEU A 237 -9.78 7.45 -15.27
N VAL A 238 -8.76 6.83 -15.85
CA VAL A 238 -7.38 6.97 -15.42
C VAL A 238 -6.59 7.64 -16.53
N ALA A 239 -5.99 8.79 -16.24
CA ALA A 239 -5.14 9.53 -17.17
C ALA A 239 -3.67 9.44 -16.73
N ILE A 240 -2.80 8.99 -17.61
CA ILE A 240 -1.37 8.83 -17.35
C ILE A 240 -0.63 9.81 -18.25
N LEU A 241 -0.17 10.93 -17.66
CA LEU A 241 0.58 11.94 -18.39
C LEU A 241 2.02 11.48 -18.62
N ASP A 242 2.62 11.87 -19.74
CA ASP A 242 3.97 11.49 -20.11
C ASP A 242 4.22 9.98 -19.95
N ALA A 243 3.31 9.17 -20.48
CA ALA A 243 3.35 7.71 -20.35
C ALA A 243 4.56 7.08 -21.06
N ASP A 244 5.13 7.77 -22.06
CA ASP A 244 6.29 7.35 -22.83
C ASP A 244 7.65 7.71 -22.19
N LYS A 245 7.66 8.35 -21.03
CA LYS A 245 8.88 8.62 -20.26
C LYS A 245 9.21 7.41 -19.39
N GLU A 246 10.02 6.51 -19.94
CA GLU A 246 10.42 5.30 -19.23
C GLU A 246 11.08 5.61 -17.88
N GLY A 247 10.76 4.79 -16.87
CA GLY A 247 11.25 4.90 -15.50
C GLY A 247 10.41 4.09 -14.54
N PHE A 248 10.74 4.15 -13.26
CA PHE A 248 10.04 3.39 -12.22
C PHE A 248 8.52 3.64 -12.22
N LEU A 249 8.09 4.90 -12.36
CA LEU A 249 6.67 5.30 -12.38
C LEU A 249 5.95 4.93 -13.68
N ARG A 250 6.65 4.56 -14.73
CA ARG A 250 6.11 4.16 -16.04
C ARG A 250 6.59 2.78 -16.46
N SER A 251 7.03 1.97 -15.49
CA SER A 251 7.31 0.55 -15.70
C SER A 251 6.04 -0.21 -16.08
N GLU A 252 6.18 -1.34 -16.75
CA GLU A 252 5.08 -2.24 -17.08
C GLU A 252 4.13 -2.48 -15.90
N ARG A 253 4.67 -2.84 -14.73
CA ARG A 253 3.90 -3.10 -13.50
C ARG A 253 3.15 -1.86 -13.03
N SER A 254 3.83 -0.73 -12.99
CA SER A 254 3.25 0.55 -12.59
C SER A 254 2.08 0.93 -13.50
N LEU A 255 2.23 0.76 -14.81
CA LEU A 255 1.16 1.04 -15.77
C LEU A 255 -0.03 0.09 -15.59
N ILE A 256 0.19 -1.22 -15.47
CA ILE A 256 -0.88 -2.21 -15.26
C ILE A 256 -1.66 -1.89 -13.97
N GLN A 257 -0.97 -1.61 -12.88
CA GLN A 257 -1.59 -1.27 -11.59
C GLN A 257 -2.43 0.02 -11.68
N THR A 258 -1.91 1.04 -12.35
CA THR A 258 -2.60 2.32 -12.54
C THR A 258 -3.83 2.16 -13.42
N ILE A 259 -3.70 1.55 -14.58
CA ILE A 259 -4.79 1.26 -15.51
C ILE A 259 -5.90 0.47 -14.79
N GLY A 260 -5.53 -0.52 -14.01
CA GLY A 260 -6.45 -1.37 -13.27
C GLY A 260 -7.34 -0.63 -12.25
N ARG A 261 -7.03 0.61 -11.88
CA ARG A 261 -7.88 1.42 -10.97
C ARG A 261 -9.24 1.75 -11.59
N ALA A 262 -9.35 1.81 -12.92
CA ALA A 262 -10.65 2.00 -13.61
C ALA A 262 -11.38 0.67 -13.91
N ALA A 263 -10.82 -0.49 -13.57
CA ALA A 263 -11.40 -1.80 -13.90
C ALA A 263 -12.66 -2.17 -13.10
N ARG A 264 -13.05 -1.35 -12.13
CA ARG A 264 -14.26 -1.55 -11.30
C ARG A 264 -15.44 -0.67 -11.72
N ASN A 265 -15.26 0.10 -12.77
CA ASN A 265 -16.31 0.93 -13.36
C ASN A 265 -16.78 0.33 -14.69
N LEU A 266 -18.09 0.38 -14.97
CA LEU A 266 -18.65 -0.09 -16.23
C LEU A 266 -18.08 0.68 -17.44
N ASN A 267 -17.82 1.98 -17.26
CA ASN A 267 -17.29 2.89 -18.26
C ASN A 267 -15.77 3.06 -18.14
N GLY A 268 -15.08 2.07 -17.54
CA GLY A 268 -13.66 2.13 -17.25
C GLY A 268 -12.81 2.38 -18.50
N LYS A 269 -12.03 3.46 -18.48
CA LYS A 269 -11.13 3.89 -19.55
C LYS A 269 -9.78 4.32 -18.99
N ALA A 270 -8.72 4.05 -19.72
CA ALA A 270 -7.39 4.58 -19.43
C ALA A 270 -6.86 5.34 -20.65
N ILE A 271 -6.37 6.55 -20.42
CA ILE A 271 -5.71 7.36 -21.45
C ILE A 271 -4.23 7.47 -21.11
N LEU A 272 -3.39 7.02 -22.03
CA LEU A 272 -1.95 7.14 -21.93
C LEU A 272 -1.50 8.24 -22.89
N TYR A 273 -1.03 9.36 -22.33
CA TYR A 273 -0.48 10.43 -23.15
C TYR A 273 0.99 10.14 -23.42
N GLY A 274 1.31 9.87 -24.68
CA GLY A 274 2.64 9.53 -25.15
C GLY A 274 2.75 9.69 -26.66
N ASP A 275 3.90 10.20 -27.13
CA ASP A 275 4.15 10.39 -28.56
C ASP A 275 4.72 9.10 -29.20
N ARG A 276 5.16 8.16 -28.38
CA ARG A 276 5.64 6.83 -28.80
C ARG A 276 5.19 5.74 -27.84
N ILE A 277 4.97 4.56 -28.37
CA ILE A 277 4.68 3.38 -27.55
C ILE A 277 6.00 2.78 -27.09
N THR A 278 6.28 2.82 -25.81
CA THR A 278 7.46 2.20 -25.20
C THR A 278 7.24 0.69 -24.98
N ASN A 279 8.31 -0.05 -24.70
CA ASN A 279 8.20 -1.48 -24.40
C ASN A 279 7.32 -1.73 -23.16
N SER A 280 7.44 -0.89 -22.12
CA SER A 280 6.61 -0.96 -20.90
C SER A 280 5.14 -0.69 -21.20
N MET A 281 4.82 0.30 -22.04
CA MET A 281 3.46 0.58 -22.49
C MET A 281 2.89 -0.61 -23.29
N GLN A 282 3.64 -1.12 -24.26
CA GLN A 282 3.18 -2.23 -25.08
C GLN A 282 2.81 -3.45 -24.26
N LYS A 283 3.64 -3.83 -23.29
CA LYS A 283 3.38 -4.96 -22.40
C LYS A 283 2.15 -4.71 -21.53
N ALA A 284 1.99 -3.50 -20.99
CA ALA A 284 0.83 -3.14 -20.17
C ALA A 284 -0.47 -3.17 -20.99
N ILE A 285 -0.44 -2.68 -22.22
CA ILE A 285 -1.58 -2.72 -23.14
C ILE A 285 -1.95 -4.18 -23.43
N THR A 286 -0.97 -4.97 -23.90
CA THR A 286 -1.19 -6.37 -24.26
C THR A 286 -1.76 -7.19 -23.09
N GLU A 287 -1.25 -7.01 -21.89
CA GLU A 287 -1.75 -7.72 -20.71
C GLU A 287 -3.17 -7.26 -20.33
N THR A 288 -3.47 -5.98 -20.39
CA THR A 288 -4.82 -5.45 -20.11
C THR A 288 -5.84 -5.95 -21.13
N GLU A 289 -5.47 -5.96 -22.41
CA GLU A 289 -6.32 -6.49 -23.50
C GLU A 289 -6.55 -8.00 -23.32
N ARG A 290 -5.51 -8.80 -23.02
CA ARG A 290 -5.63 -10.22 -22.72
C ARG A 290 -6.64 -10.50 -21.60
N ARG A 291 -6.56 -9.74 -20.50
CA ARG A 291 -7.50 -9.87 -19.37
C ARG A 291 -8.91 -9.48 -19.79
N ARG A 292 -9.06 -8.41 -20.55
CA ARG A 292 -10.35 -7.93 -21.06
C ARG A 292 -11.01 -8.98 -21.96
N GLU A 293 -10.29 -9.54 -22.92
CA GLU A 293 -10.79 -10.58 -23.83
C GLU A 293 -11.19 -11.84 -23.08
N LYS A 294 -10.37 -12.29 -22.11
CA LYS A 294 -10.67 -13.47 -21.27
C LYS A 294 -11.97 -13.27 -20.49
N GLN A 295 -12.18 -12.06 -19.93
CA GLN A 295 -13.42 -11.73 -19.22
C GLN A 295 -14.63 -11.65 -20.18
N MET A 296 -14.47 -11.03 -21.34
CA MET A 296 -15.53 -10.93 -22.35
C MET A 296 -16.00 -12.33 -22.77
N LYS A 297 -15.06 -13.20 -23.14
CA LYS A 297 -15.37 -14.58 -23.52
C LYS A 297 -16.10 -15.32 -22.40
N TYR A 298 -15.64 -15.20 -21.18
CA TYR A 298 -16.30 -15.81 -20.02
C TYR A 298 -17.73 -15.27 -19.83
N ASN A 299 -17.94 -13.98 -19.98
CA ASN A 299 -19.27 -13.36 -19.88
C ASN A 299 -20.23 -13.90 -20.95
N GLU A 300 -19.76 -14.02 -22.19
CA GLU A 300 -20.54 -14.57 -23.30
C GLU A 300 -20.92 -16.05 -23.06
N GLU A 301 -19.95 -16.87 -22.65
CA GLU A 301 -20.16 -18.29 -22.39
C GLU A 301 -21.14 -18.56 -21.23
N HIS A 302 -21.20 -17.67 -20.23
CA HIS A 302 -22.03 -17.82 -19.05
C HIS A 302 -23.25 -16.89 -19.00
N GLY A 303 -23.48 -16.10 -20.06
CA GLY A 303 -24.60 -15.15 -20.11
C GLY A 303 -24.53 -14.06 -19.04
N ILE A 304 -23.33 -13.64 -18.61
CA ILE A 304 -23.12 -12.64 -17.57
C ILE A 304 -23.17 -11.24 -18.19
N VAL A 305 -24.04 -10.42 -17.65
CA VAL A 305 -24.10 -8.99 -17.98
C VAL A 305 -23.29 -8.21 -16.93
N PRO A 306 -22.30 -7.40 -17.32
CA PRO A 306 -21.52 -6.60 -16.40
C PRO A 306 -22.40 -5.71 -15.51
N GLN A 307 -22.16 -5.72 -14.20
CA GLN A 307 -22.94 -4.96 -13.23
C GLN A 307 -22.05 -3.99 -12.46
N ALA A 308 -22.58 -2.77 -12.24
CA ALA A 308 -21.90 -1.78 -11.43
C ALA A 308 -21.77 -2.24 -9.97
N LEU A 309 -20.63 -1.91 -9.36
CA LEU A 309 -20.41 -2.16 -7.93
C LEU A 309 -21.03 -1.02 -7.11
N ASN A 310 -22.14 -1.31 -6.42
CA ASN A 310 -22.79 -0.39 -5.49
C ASN A 310 -22.24 -0.59 -4.07
N LYS A 311 -21.00 -0.17 -3.83
CA LYS A 311 -20.39 -0.28 -2.51
C LYS A 311 -20.59 1.00 -1.70
N LYS A 312 -21.38 0.93 -0.62
CA LYS A 312 -21.59 2.07 0.28
C LYS A 312 -20.26 2.54 0.87
N VAL A 313 -20.02 3.84 0.84
CA VAL A 313 -18.76 4.46 1.33
C VAL A 313 -18.55 4.25 2.84
N GLY A 314 -19.63 4.00 3.61
CA GLY A 314 -19.59 3.80 5.07
C GLY A 314 -19.04 2.45 5.53
N GLU A 315 -19.11 1.40 4.73
CA GLU A 315 -18.79 0.04 5.18
C GLU A 315 -17.29 -0.25 5.37
N LEU A 316 -16.42 0.61 4.83
CA LEU A 316 -14.95 0.46 4.95
C LEU A 316 -14.34 1.20 6.15
N LEU A 317 -15.06 2.14 6.75
CA LEU A 317 -14.55 3.01 7.82
C LEU A 317 -15.05 2.61 9.23
N ASP A 318 -16.07 1.75 9.32
CA ASP A 318 -16.58 1.28 10.61
C ASP A 318 -15.67 0.25 11.32
N ILE A 319 -14.67 -0.29 10.64
CA ILE A 319 -13.70 -1.23 11.25
C ILE A 319 -12.73 -0.52 12.20
N GLY A 320 -12.61 0.81 12.13
CA GLY A 320 -11.72 1.63 12.97
C GLY A 320 -12.39 2.38 14.12
N GLN A 321 -13.70 2.46 14.15
CA GLN A 321 -14.43 3.08 15.27
C GLN A 321 -14.93 1.99 16.24
N THR A 322 -14.04 1.51 17.10
CA THR A 322 -14.48 0.87 18.34
C THR A 322 -15.37 1.86 19.07
N ASP A 323 -16.61 1.44 19.33
CA ASP A 323 -17.62 2.13 20.10
C ASP A 323 -17.03 2.93 21.28
N LYS A 324 -16.98 4.24 21.16
CA LYS A 324 -16.91 5.10 22.35
C LYS A 324 -18.31 5.05 22.99
N PRO A 325 -18.47 4.54 24.19
CA PRO A 325 -19.78 4.49 24.84
C PRO A 325 -20.30 5.92 24.95
N LYS A 326 -21.50 6.15 24.40
CA LYS A 326 -22.25 7.40 24.56
C LYS A 326 -22.38 7.69 26.05
N ARG A 327 -21.68 8.69 26.55
CA ARG A 327 -21.84 9.23 27.90
C ARG A 327 -23.25 9.80 28.03
N GLY A 328 -24.19 8.95 28.44
CA GLY A 328 -25.50 9.39 28.95
C GLY A 328 -25.29 10.07 30.32
N LYS A 329 -25.66 11.34 30.42
CA LYS A 329 -25.84 12.01 31.71
C LYS A 329 -26.89 11.26 32.53
N LYS A 330 -26.46 10.57 33.59
CA LYS A 330 -27.30 10.30 34.77
C LYS A 330 -26.42 10.35 36.01
N SER A 331 -26.71 11.34 36.84
CA SER A 331 -26.25 11.43 38.20
C SER A 331 -26.78 10.23 39.01
N ALA A 332 -25.89 9.49 39.64
CA ALA A 332 -26.26 8.64 40.78
C ALA A 332 -25.06 8.52 41.72
N LYS A 333 -25.29 8.85 42.93
CA LYS A 333 -24.44 8.65 44.09
C LYS A 333 -24.05 7.18 44.19
N VAL A 334 -22.78 6.89 44.35
CA VAL A 334 -22.33 5.57 44.78
C VAL A 334 -21.47 5.72 46.02
N SER A 335 -21.96 5.03 47.04
CA SER A 335 -21.35 4.82 48.35
C SER A 335 -20.03 4.05 48.22
N GLU A 336 -19.09 4.41 49.09
CA GLU A 336 -17.91 3.67 49.47
C GLU A 336 -18.24 2.23 49.89
N ASN A 337 -17.44 1.28 49.42
CA ASN A 337 -16.92 0.12 50.16
C ASN A 337 -16.42 -0.94 49.19
N TYR A 338 -15.10 -1.10 49.10
CA TYR A 338 -14.49 -2.43 48.99
C TYR A 338 -13.01 -2.35 49.38
N SER A 339 -12.74 -2.72 50.62
CA SER A 339 -11.41 -3.16 51.05
C SER A 339 -11.27 -4.65 50.64
N ALA A 340 -10.24 -4.97 49.85
CA ALA A 340 -9.84 -6.35 49.65
C ALA A 340 -8.37 -6.49 50.06
N SER A 341 -8.18 -7.23 51.12
CA SER A 341 -6.94 -7.73 51.70
C SER A 341 -6.24 -8.71 50.75
N TYR A 342 -4.96 -8.46 50.49
CA TYR A 342 -4.04 -9.48 50.04
C TYR A 342 -3.16 -9.91 51.23
N THR A 343 -3.07 -11.21 51.49
CA THR A 343 -2.03 -11.87 52.25
C THR A 343 -1.99 -13.35 51.88
N PRO A 344 -0.83 -14.02 51.95
CA PRO A 344 0.52 -13.77 51.36
C PRO A 344 0.79 -14.74 50.20
#